data_291a3838a54e6ffbf550bf752ce322e3
#
_entry.id   291a3838a54e6ffbf550bf752ce322e3
#
_cell.length_a   1.000
_cell.length_b   1.000
_cell.length_c   1.000
_cell.angle_alpha   90.00
_cell.angle_beta   90.00
_cell.angle_gamma   90.00
#
_symmetry.space_group_name_H-M   'P 1'
#
loop_
_entity.id
_entity.type
_entity.pdbx_description
1 polymer ?
#
loop_
_entity_poly.entity_id
_entity_poly.type
_entity_poly.pdbx_seq_one_letter_code
_entity_poly.pdbx_strand_id
1 'polypeptide(L)'
;MRIGMGYDVHRLVPDRKLILGGVDIPYEKGLLGHSDADVLVHAIMDALLGAAGLGDIGRHFPDTDDKYRGADSMVLLGEVKKLLDREMLFISNIDATVIAQQPKLAPYIDTMREKIAGVLGIPVNAVNVKATTEEKLGFTGEGLGISSQAVCLLETVDTFSYQVNTVSGACAGCSGCAMTQTGR
;
A
#
# COMPACT_ATOMS: atom_id res chain seq x y z
N MET A 1 -8.84 -14.72 -3.33
CA MET A 1 -7.76 -13.76 -3.72
C MET A 1 -8.31 -12.69 -4.65
N ARG A 2 -7.95 -11.42 -4.43
CA ARG A 2 -8.29 -10.26 -5.28
C ARG A 2 -7.05 -9.40 -5.48
N ILE A 3 -6.82 -8.92 -6.69
CA ILE A 3 -5.70 -8.05 -7.04
C ILE A 3 -6.26 -6.67 -7.33
N GLY A 4 -5.59 -5.63 -6.84
CA GLY A 4 -5.84 -4.23 -7.19
C GLY A 4 -4.56 -3.54 -7.60
N MET A 5 -4.70 -2.56 -8.49
CA MET A 5 -3.64 -1.67 -8.93
C MET A 5 -4.08 -0.23 -8.70
N GLY A 6 -3.19 0.58 -8.17
CA GLY A 6 -3.37 2.01 -8.00
C GLY A 6 -2.25 2.79 -8.67
N TYR A 7 -2.58 3.97 -9.13
CA TYR A 7 -1.66 4.94 -9.72
C TYR A 7 -2.06 6.33 -9.27
N ASP A 8 -1.07 7.11 -8.84
CA ASP A 8 -1.28 8.53 -8.54
C ASP A 8 -0.10 9.37 -8.99
N VAL A 9 -0.34 10.65 -9.19
CA VAL A 9 0.66 11.63 -9.64
C VAL A 9 0.38 13.00 -9.07
N HIS A 10 1.43 13.63 -8.52
CA HIS A 10 1.35 15.01 -8.03
C HIS A 10 2.48 15.85 -8.57
N ARG A 11 2.16 17.14 -8.82
CA ARG A 11 3.15 18.14 -9.27
C ARG A 11 4.04 18.55 -8.11
N LEU A 12 5.35 18.71 -8.36
CA LEU A 12 6.30 19.32 -7.46
C LEU A 12 6.23 20.84 -7.52
N VAL A 13 6.06 21.48 -6.37
CA VAL A 13 6.01 22.95 -6.22
C VAL A 13 6.88 23.40 -5.05
N PRO A 14 7.42 24.64 -5.07
CA PRO A 14 8.14 25.18 -3.92
C PRO A 14 7.20 25.40 -2.71
N ASP A 15 7.78 25.65 -1.55
CA ASP A 15 7.10 26.05 -0.31
C ASP A 15 6.07 25.02 0.23
N ARG A 16 6.24 23.74 -0.14
CA ARG A 16 5.50 22.63 0.45
C ARG A 16 6.46 21.56 0.96
N LYS A 17 6.02 20.84 1.99
CA LYS A 17 6.72 19.66 2.47
C LYS A 17 6.58 18.52 1.45
N LEU A 18 7.63 17.73 1.29
CA LEU A 18 7.58 16.48 0.55
C LEU A 18 7.27 15.34 1.51
N ILE A 19 6.05 14.82 1.46
CA ILE A 19 5.62 13.69 2.29
C ILE A 19 5.41 12.49 1.38
N LEU A 20 6.09 11.37 1.68
CA LEU A 20 5.96 10.10 0.98
C LEU A 20 5.94 8.95 1.98
N GLY A 21 4.92 8.09 1.91
CA GLY A 21 4.74 6.99 2.86
C GLY A 21 4.63 7.47 4.31
N GLY A 22 4.06 8.66 4.54
CA GLY A 22 3.96 9.31 5.84
C GLY A 22 5.30 9.84 6.38
N VAL A 23 6.35 9.92 5.56
CA VAL A 23 7.68 10.42 5.94
C VAL A 23 7.89 11.82 5.35
N ASP A 24 8.21 12.79 6.21
CA ASP A 24 8.63 14.14 5.79
C ASP A 24 10.08 14.10 5.30
N ILE A 25 10.27 14.27 3.99
CA ILE A 25 11.57 14.15 3.33
C ILE A 25 12.13 15.55 3.08
N PRO A 26 13.33 15.86 3.59
CA PRO A 26 13.99 17.14 3.34
C PRO A 26 14.23 17.35 1.85
N TYR A 27 13.51 18.29 1.26
CA TYR A 27 13.65 18.68 -0.14
C TYR A 27 13.13 20.11 -0.36
N GLU A 28 13.64 20.81 -1.38
CA GLU A 28 13.27 22.21 -1.69
C GLU A 28 11.84 22.35 -2.23
N LYS A 29 11.21 21.26 -2.67
CA LYS A 29 9.88 21.22 -3.23
C LYS A 29 9.06 20.13 -2.53
N GLY A 30 7.75 20.30 -2.51
CA GLY A 30 6.81 19.27 -2.08
C GLY A 30 5.69 19.07 -3.08
N LEU A 31 4.84 18.11 -2.84
CA LEU A 31 3.76 17.74 -3.76
C LEU A 31 2.54 18.64 -3.56
N LEU A 32 1.92 19.06 -4.66
CA LEU A 32 0.71 19.86 -4.69
C LEU A 32 -0.52 18.93 -4.70
N GLY A 33 -1.40 19.08 -3.72
CA GLY A 33 -2.68 18.37 -3.64
C GLY A 33 -3.59 18.98 -2.60
N HIS A 34 -4.81 18.44 -2.49
CA HIS A 34 -5.83 18.87 -1.53
C HIS A 34 -5.48 18.42 -0.09
N SER A 35 -4.94 17.20 0.06
CA SER A 35 -4.39 16.64 1.30
C SER A 35 -2.91 17.02 1.49
N ASP A 36 -2.15 16.21 2.19
CA ASP A 36 -0.67 16.27 2.25
C ASP A 36 -0.01 15.85 0.93
N ALA A 37 -0.79 15.35 -0.04
CA ALA A 37 -0.37 14.90 -1.38
C ALA A 37 0.64 13.75 -1.35
N ASP A 38 0.53 12.83 -0.38
CA ASP A 38 1.37 11.62 -0.33
C ASP A 38 0.99 10.66 -1.47
N VAL A 39 1.64 10.84 -2.60
CA VAL A 39 1.37 10.09 -3.84
C VAL A 39 1.58 8.58 -3.67
N LEU A 40 2.46 8.14 -2.76
CA LEU A 40 2.68 6.73 -2.48
C LEU A 40 1.49 6.12 -1.73
N VAL A 41 1.03 6.80 -0.68
CA VAL A 41 -0.11 6.33 0.11
C VAL A 41 -1.40 6.38 -0.71
N HIS A 42 -1.58 7.39 -1.57
CA HIS A 42 -2.72 7.47 -2.47
C HIS A 42 -2.77 6.29 -3.44
N ALA A 43 -1.65 5.95 -4.10
CA ALA A 43 -1.59 4.79 -4.99
C ALA A 43 -1.89 3.47 -4.23
N ILE A 44 -1.40 3.33 -2.99
CA ILE A 44 -1.70 2.16 -2.16
C ILE A 44 -3.19 2.10 -1.80
N MET A 45 -3.81 3.22 -1.42
CA MET A 45 -5.25 3.27 -1.10
C MET A 45 -6.09 2.88 -2.32
N ASP A 46 -5.76 3.39 -3.50
CA ASP A 46 -6.45 3.03 -4.75
C ASP A 46 -6.30 1.56 -5.10
N ALA A 47 -5.10 0.99 -4.91
CA ALA A 47 -4.90 -0.44 -5.09
C ALA A 47 -5.79 -1.27 -4.16
N LEU A 48 -5.85 -0.91 -2.88
CA LEU A 48 -6.65 -1.60 -1.87
C LEU A 48 -8.16 -1.49 -2.12
N LEU A 49 -8.65 -0.28 -2.41
CA LEU A 49 -10.05 -0.03 -2.74
C LEU A 49 -10.46 -0.74 -4.03
N GLY A 50 -9.61 -0.68 -5.07
CA GLY A 50 -9.83 -1.36 -6.34
C GLY A 50 -9.92 -2.88 -6.17
N ALA A 51 -9.00 -3.50 -5.40
CA ALA A 51 -9.05 -4.94 -5.10
C ALA A 51 -10.32 -5.33 -4.34
N ALA A 52 -10.79 -4.46 -3.44
CA ALA A 52 -12.03 -4.67 -2.69
C ALA A 52 -13.30 -4.46 -3.54
N GLY A 53 -13.21 -3.81 -4.71
CA GLY A 53 -14.34 -3.44 -5.55
C GLY A 53 -15.10 -2.23 -5.00
N LEU A 54 -14.44 -1.38 -4.22
CA LEU A 54 -15.04 -0.23 -3.53
C LEU A 54 -14.84 1.11 -4.29
N GLY A 55 -14.27 1.08 -5.48
CA GLY A 55 -13.97 2.28 -6.30
C GLY A 55 -12.57 2.82 -6.01
N ASP A 56 -12.44 4.11 -5.86
CA ASP A 56 -11.19 4.86 -5.70
C ASP A 56 -11.21 5.83 -4.49
N ILE A 57 -10.08 6.48 -4.21
CA ILE A 57 -9.96 7.45 -3.11
C ILE A 57 -10.87 8.66 -3.30
N GLY A 58 -11.11 9.10 -4.53
CA GLY A 58 -11.98 10.26 -4.83
C GLY A 58 -13.43 10.02 -4.43
N ARG A 59 -13.91 8.77 -4.48
CA ARG A 59 -15.23 8.39 -4.03
C ARG A 59 -15.38 8.46 -2.51
N HIS A 60 -14.34 8.12 -1.76
CA HIS A 60 -14.37 8.05 -0.29
C HIS A 60 -13.92 9.34 0.38
N PHE A 61 -13.01 10.06 -0.25
CA PHE A 61 -12.37 11.28 0.27
C PHE A 61 -12.35 12.37 -0.81
N PRO A 62 -13.52 12.88 -1.24
CA PRO A 62 -13.60 13.84 -2.35
C PRO A 62 -12.82 15.12 -2.03
N ASP A 63 -12.08 15.63 -3.01
CA ASP A 63 -11.32 16.87 -2.94
C ASP A 63 -12.20 18.12 -2.86
N THR A 64 -13.49 17.97 -3.11
CA THR A 64 -14.51 19.02 -2.95
C THR A 64 -15.00 19.17 -1.51
N ASP A 65 -14.68 18.26 -0.62
CA ASP A 65 -15.05 18.30 0.80
C ASP A 65 -13.90 18.91 1.63
N ASP A 66 -14.17 20.10 2.18
CA ASP A 66 -13.21 20.83 3.03
C ASP A 66 -12.72 20.02 4.25
N LYS A 67 -13.46 18.99 4.67
CA LYS A 67 -13.06 18.07 5.74
C LYS A 67 -11.71 17.40 5.48
N TYR A 68 -11.38 17.20 4.20
CA TYR A 68 -10.14 16.51 3.81
C TYR A 68 -9.02 17.48 3.39
N ARG A 69 -9.25 18.78 3.49
CA ARG A 69 -8.23 19.79 3.20
C ARG A 69 -7.05 19.68 4.16
N GLY A 70 -5.86 19.41 3.63
CA GLY A 70 -4.65 19.21 4.41
C GLY A 70 -4.66 17.91 5.25
N ALA A 71 -5.56 16.96 4.95
CA ALA A 71 -5.62 15.71 5.68
C ALA A 71 -4.31 14.93 5.55
N ASP A 72 -3.92 14.28 6.62
CA ASP A 72 -2.84 13.30 6.66
C ASP A 72 -3.28 12.01 5.95
N SER A 73 -2.60 11.66 4.85
CA SER A 73 -2.92 10.47 4.06
C SER A 73 -2.76 9.17 4.84
N MET A 74 -1.95 9.15 5.90
CA MET A 74 -1.86 7.97 6.79
C MET A 74 -3.14 7.78 7.60
N VAL A 75 -3.83 8.84 7.98
CA VAL A 75 -5.17 8.76 8.61
C VAL A 75 -6.19 8.23 7.62
N LEU A 76 -6.17 8.71 6.37
CA LEU A 76 -7.06 8.22 5.30
C LEU A 76 -6.80 6.74 5.00
N LEU A 77 -5.55 6.30 4.99
CA LEU A 77 -5.17 4.89 4.85
C LEU A 77 -5.78 4.03 5.97
N GLY A 78 -5.80 4.54 7.20
CA GLY A 78 -6.47 3.89 8.33
C GLY A 78 -7.98 3.74 8.13
N GLU A 79 -8.64 4.72 7.49
CA GLU A 79 -10.07 4.60 7.13
C GLU A 79 -10.29 3.54 6.03
N VAL A 80 -9.38 3.46 5.03
CA VAL A 80 -9.42 2.39 4.01
C VAL A 80 -9.27 1.02 4.68
N LYS A 81 -8.35 0.88 5.64
CA LYS A 81 -8.22 -0.37 6.41
C LYS A 81 -9.53 -0.78 7.08
N LYS A 82 -10.25 0.17 7.70
CA LYS A 82 -11.55 -0.10 8.32
C LYS A 82 -12.61 -0.55 7.31
N LEU A 83 -12.57 -0.02 6.07
CA LEU A 83 -13.45 -0.49 4.99
C LEU A 83 -13.14 -1.94 4.63
N LEU A 84 -11.87 -2.31 4.47
CA LEU A 84 -11.47 -3.69 4.19
C LEU A 84 -11.91 -4.64 5.31
N ASP A 85 -11.78 -4.23 6.58
CA ASP A 85 -12.21 -5.05 7.73
C ASP A 85 -13.72 -5.32 7.72
N ARG A 86 -14.54 -4.33 7.36
CA ARG A 86 -16.00 -4.50 7.22
C ARG A 86 -16.36 -5.50 6.13
N GLU A 87 -15.57 -5.52 5.04
CA GLU A 87 -15.72 -6.47 3.92
C GLU A 87 -15.06 -7.83 4.21
N MET A 88 -14.48 -8.02 5.41
CA MET A 88 -13.74 -9.22 5.81
C MET A 88 -12.62 -9.58 4.82
N LEU A 89 -11.90 -8.56 4.33
CA LEU A 89 -10.77 -8.68 3.43
C LEU A 89 -9.46 -8.47 4.16
N PHE A 90 -8.50 -9.35 3.90
CA PHE A 90 -7.17 -9.35 4.51
C PHE A 90 -6.12 -8.97 3.48
N ILE A 91 -5.20 -8.08 3.85
CA ILE A 91 -4.08 -7.69 3.00
C ILE A 91 -3.01 -8.79 3.10
N SER A 92 -2.74 -9.47 1.99
CA SER A 92 -1.68 -10.47 1.88
C SER A 92 -0.32 -9.81 1.66
N ASN A 93 -0.25 -8.89 0.68
CA ASN A 93 0.94 -8.06 0.46
C ASN A 93 0.61 -6.81 -0.35
N ILE A 94 1.55 -5.86 -0.29
CA ILE A 94 1.57 -4.63 -1.08
C ILE A 94 2.96 -4.50 -1.72
N ASP A 95 3.00 -4.20 -3.02
CA ASP A 95 4.21 -3.83 -3.75
C ASP A 95 4.00 -2.48 -4.43
N ALA A 96 4.82 -1.49 -4.09
CA ALA A 96 4.70 -0.14 -4.61
C ALA A 96 6.01 0.37 -5.18
N THR A 97 5.92 1.22 -6.20
CA THR A 97 7.07 1.87 -6.83
C THR A 97 6.82 3.37 -6.90
N VAL A 98 7.74 4.16 -6.35
CA VAL A 98 7.77 5.61 -6.48
C VAL A 98 8.69 5.98 -7.64
N ILE A 99 8.20 6.78 -8.56
CA ILE A 99 8.93 7.28 -9.71
C ILE A 99 9.27 8.75 -9.46
N ALA A 100 10.55 9.02 -9.17
CA ALA A 100 11.03 10.36 -8.80
C ALA A 100 12.47 10.56 -9.25
N GLN A 101 12.75 11.66 -9.96
CA GLN A 101 14.12 12.01 -10.34
C GLN A 101 14.94 12.47 -9.12
N GLN A 102 14.33 13.22 -8.25
CA GLN A 102 14.89 13.74 -6.99
C GLN A 102 13.75 13.87 -5.95
N PRO A 103 14.08 13.85 -4.63
CA PRO A 103 15.36 13.47 -4.02
C PRO A 103 15.63 11.97 -4.05
N LYS A 104 16.81 11.52 -3.60
CA LYS A 104 17.12 10.11 -3.43
C LYS A 104 16.31 9.53 -2.27
N LEU A 105 15.43 8.56 -2.56
CA LEU A 105 14.45 8.01 -1.61
C LEU A 105 14.98 6.81 -0.80
N ALA A 106 16.06 6.17 -1.23
CA ALA A 106 16.59 4.96 -0.58
C ALA A 106 16.74 5.04 0.95
N PRO A 107 17.20 6.17 1.55
CA PRO A 107 17.34 6.27 3.01
C PRO A 107 16.03 6.25 3.78
N TYR A 108 14.88 6.49 3.13
CA TYR A 108 13.57 6.65 3.76
C TYR A 108 12.65 5.45 3.57
N ILE A 109 12.99 4.52 2.66
CA ILE A 109 12.13 3.41 2.25
C ILE A 109 11.72 2.53 3.43
N ASP A 110 12.65 2.14 4.29
CA ASP A 110 12.32 1.27 5.43
C ASP A 110 11.37 1.96 6.40
N THR A 111 11.55 3.25 6.67
CA THR A 111 10.64 4.03 7.52
C THR A 111 9.24 4.16 6.88
N MET A 112 9.15 4.34 5.56
CA MET A 112 7.86 4.33 4.84
C MET A 112 7.14 2.99 5.01
N ARG A 113 7.84 1.88 4.82
CA ARG A 113 7.31 0.52 4.96
C ARG A 113 6.78 0.27 6.38
N GLU A 114 7.56 0.64 7.39
CA GLU A 114 7.18 0.50 8.80
C GLU A 114 5.91 1.29 9.14
N LYS A 115 5.82 2.55 8.70
CA LYS A 115 4.65 3.40 8.91
C LYS A 115 3.40 2.84 8.23
N ILE A 116 3.50 2.49 6.95
CA ILE A 116 2.38 1.92 6.18
C ILE A 116 1.91 0.61 6.83
N ALA A 117 2.83 -0.30 7.15
CA ALA A 117 2.53 -1.57 7.79
C ALA A 117 1.87 -1.36 9.17
N GLY A 118 2.36 -0.39 9.95
CA GLY A 118 1.80 -0.03 11.25
C GLY A 118 0.36 0.44 11.19
N VAL A 119 0.01 1.32 10.23
CA VAL A 119 -1.37 1.79 10.03
C VAL A 119 -2.28 0.66 9.56
N LEU A 120 -1.79 -0.19 8.66
CA LEU A 120 -2.57 -1.31 8.11
C LEU A 120 -2.67 -2.51 9.06
N GLY A 121 -1.88 -2.55 10.13
CA GLY A 121 -1.85 -3.67 11.08
C GLY A 121 -1.34 -4.96 10.45
N ILE A 122 -0.39 -4.88 9.50
CA ILE A 122 0.22 -6.03 8.82
C ILE A 122 1.73 -6.10 9.08
N PRO A 123 2.37 -7.25 8.90
CA PRO A 123 3.81 -7.37 9.04
C PRO A 123 4.56 -6.48 8.03
N VAL A 124 5.69 -5.88 8.43
CA VAL A 124 6.50 -5.00 7.57
C VAL A 124 6.97 -5.71 6.28
N ASN A 125 7.25 -7.01 6.36
CA ASN A 125 7.64 -7.81 5.19
C ASN A 125 6.50 -8.05 4.17
N ALA A 126 5.24 -7.73 4.52
CA ALA A 126 4.12 -7.72 3.59
C ALA A 126 4.02 -6.40 2.80
N VAL A 127 4.82 -5.39 3.14
CA VAL A 127 4.89 -4.10 2.43
C VAL A 127 6.25 -3.96 1.77
N ASN A 128 6.27 -3.86 0.45
CA ASN A 128 7.47 -3.53 -0.30
C ASN A 128 7.31 -2.16 -0.96
N VAL A 129 8.36 -1.33 -0.88
CA VAL A 129 8.45 -0.03 -1.54
C VAL A 129 9.75 0.03 -2.31
N LYS A 130 9.68 0.40 -3.58
CA LYS A 130 10.81 0.62 -4.48
C LYS A 130 10.79 2.05 -4.96
N ALA A 131 11.95 2.57 -5.33
CA ALA A 131 12.07 3.87 -5.99
C ALA A 131 12.91 3.72 -7.26
N THR A 132 12.50 4.44 -8.31
CA THR A 132 13.21 4.50 -9.58
C THR A 132 13.18 5.90 -10.15
N THR A 133 14.10 6.18 -11.08
CA THR A 133 14.05 7.38 -11.94
C THR A 133 13.50 6.99 -13.31
N GLU A 134 13.15 7.99 -14.12
CA GLU A 134 12.88 7.80 -15.55
C GLU A 134 14.03 8.30 -16.42
N GLU A 135 15.25 8.29 -15.89
CA GLU A 135 16.48 8.64 -16.62
C GLU A 135 16.39 10.01 -17.34
N LYS A 136 15.77 10.98 -16.67
CA LYS A 136 15.49 12.34 -17.18
C LYS A 136 14.46 12.40 -18.32
N LEU A 137 13.67 11.35 -18.53
CA LEU A 137 12.59 11.33 -19.50
C LEU A 137 11.24 11.71 -18.83
N GLY A 138 10.39 12.38 -19.59
CA GLY A 138 9.04 12.74 -19.15
C GLY A 138 9.02 13.70 -17.96
N PHE A 139 7.82 13.96 -17.43
CA PHE A 139 7.61 14.95 -16.37
C PHE A 139 8.27 14.57 -15.04
N THR A 140 8.37 13.29 -14.72
CA THR A 140 9.06 12.83 -13.51
C THR A 140 10.57 12.97 -13.68
N GLY A 141 11.11 12.60 -14.85
CA GLY A 141 12.53 12.76 -15.17
C GLY A 141 12.98 14.22 -15.25
N GLU A 142 12.09 15.13 -15.61
CA GLU A 142 12.31 16.58 -15.59
C GLU A 142 12.14 17.20 -14.19
N GLY A 143 11.70 16.43 -13.20
CA GLY A 143 11.47 16.92 -11.84
C GLY A 143 10.27 17.85 -11.71
N LEU A 144 9.26 17.69 -12.57
CA LEU A 144 8.02 18.45 -12.54
C LEU A 144 6.97 17.82 -11.62
N GLY A 145 7.11 16.55 -11.31
CA GLY A 145 6.21 15.79 -10.45
C GLY A 145 6.82 14.48 -9.98
N ILE A 146 6.11 13.81 -9.10
CA ILE A 146 6.38 12.44 -8.66
C ILE A 146 5.13 11.63 -8.94
N SER A 147 5.30 10.40 -9.42
CA SER A 147 4.21 9.44 -9.56
C SER A 147 4.49 8.18 -8.73
N SER A 148 3.44 7.45 -8.42
CA SER A 148 3.56 6.16 -7.75
C SER A 148 2.59 5.15 -8.34
N GLN A 149 3.03 3.90 -8.34
CA GLN A 149 2.20 2.75 -8.69
C GLN A 149 2.22 1.77 -7.52
N ALA A 150 1.08 1.16 -7.25
CA ALA A 150 0.97 0.12 -6.24
C ALA A 150 0.14 -1.05 -6.76
N VAL A 151 0.51 -2.25 -6.34
CA VAL A 151 -0.29 -3.47 -6.52
C VAL A 151 -0.48 -4.09 -5.15
N CYS A 152 -1.67 -4.57 -4.88
CA CYS A 152 -1.96 -5.32 -3.66
C CYS A 152 -2.66 -6.64 -3.95
N LEU A 153 -2.49 -7.58 -3.04
CA LEU A 153 -3.22 -8.81 -2.99
C LEU A 153 -4.08 -8.84 -1.72
N LEU A 154 -5.39 -9.02 -1.89
CA LEU A 154 -6.33 -9.26 -0.80
C LEU A 154 -6.80 -10.71 -0.80
N GLU A 155 -7.06 -11.21 0.40
CA GLU A 155 -7.63 -12.53 0.65
C GLU A 155 -8.97 -12.43 1.37
N THR A 156 -9.83 -13.41 1.17
CA THR A 156 -11.08 -13.58 1.91
C THR A 156 -10.89 -14.59 3.05
N VAL A 157 -11.81 -14.61 4.01
CA VAL A 157 -11.80 -15.57 5.13
C VAL A 157 -11.66 -17.02 4.63
N ASP A 158 -12.37 -17.40 3.56
CA ASP A 158 -12.34 -18.75 3.01
C ASP A 158 -10.95 -19.15 2.54
N THR A 159 -10.24 -18.23 1.86
CA THR A 159 -8.87 -18.46 1.37
C THR A 159 -7.91 -18.62 2.53
N PHE A 160 -8.06 -17.79 3.56
CA PHE A 160 -7.24 -17.84 4.76
C PHE A 160 -7.45 -19.14 5.54
N SER A 161 -8.69 -19.57 5.72
CA SER A 161 -9.04 -20.82 6.40
C SER A 161 -8.46 -22.05 5.69
N TYR A 162 -8.45 -22.07 4.34
CA TYR A 162 -7.86 -23.14 3.56
C TYR A 162 -6.34 -23.25 3.79
N GLN A 163 -5.62 -22.14 3.84
CA GLN A 163 -4.17 -22.14 4.10
C GLN A 163 -3.83 -22.63 5.50
N VAL A 164 -4.59 -22.24 6.52
CA VAL A 164 -4.40 -22.70 7.90
C VAL A 164 -4.61 -24.22 8.01
N ASN A 165 -5.61 -24.78 7.36
CA ASN A 165 -5.89 -26.20 7.37
C ASN A 165 -4.81 -27.04 6.66
N THR A 166 -4.14 -26.51 5.64
CA THR A 166 -3.03 -27.20 4.95
C THR A 166 -1.73 -27.21 5.79
N VAL A 167 -1.55 -26.23 6.67
CA VAL A 167 -0.39 -26.18 7.56
C VAL A 167 -0.56 -27.09 8.79
N SER A 168 -1.80 -27.40 9.18
CA SER A 168 -2.09 -28.27 10.35
C SER A 168 -1.88 -29.78 10.13
N GLY A 169 -1.27 -30.19 8.99
CA GLY A 169 -0.65 -31.53 8.84
C GLY A 169 -1.57 -32.75 9.00
N ALA A 170 -2.88 -32.59 9.00
CA ALA A 170 -3.79 -33.71 8.96
C ALA A 170 -4.04 -34.11 7.51
N CYS A 171 -3.25 -35.06 6.98
CA CYS A 171 -3.58 -35.78 5.77
C CYS A 171 -4.87 -36.60 6.00
N ALA A 172 -6.03 -35.98 5.94
CA ALA A 172 -7.29 -36.69 5.88
C ALA A 172 -7.39 -37.39 4.51
N GLY A 173 -7.01 -38.64 4.42
CA GLY A 173 -7.19 -39.47 3.24
C GLY A 173 -5.94 -40.15 2.66
N CYS A 174 -4.80 -40.06 3.28
CA CYS A 174 -3.63 -40.83 2.86
C CYS A 174 -3.60 -42.17 3.57
N SER A 175 -4.00 -43.24 2.90
CA SER A 175 -3.96 -44.62 3.42
C SER A 175 -2.56 -45.16 3.71
N GLY A 176 -1.51 -44.31 3.51
CA GLY A 176 -0.12 -44.63 3.82
C GLY A 176 0.39 -44.10 5.15
N CYS A 177 -0.34 -43.25 5.88
CA CYS A 177 0.10 -42.70 7.18
C CYS A 177 -0.38 -43.51 8.38
N ALA A 178 -0.95 -44.70 8.21
CA ALA A 178 -1.46 -45.57 9.26
C ALA A 178 -0.42 -46.55 9.78
N MET A 179 0.88 -46.33 9.62
CA MET A 179 1.91 -47.17 10.19
C MET A 179 2.91 -46.32 10.98
N THR A 180 2.65 -46.17 12.27
CA THR A 180 3.57 -46.23 13.39
C THR A 180 2.84 -45.88 14.69
N GLN A 181 1.92 -46.74 15.09
CA GLN A 181 1.65 -46.95 16.52
C GLN A 181 1.72 -48.45 16.76
N THR A 182 2.93 -48.93 16.96
CA THR A 182 3.26 -50.12 17.73
C THR A 182 4.39 -49.68 18.65
N GLY A 183 4.16 -49.42 19.89
CA GLY A 183 4.00 -50.30 21.00
C GLY A 183 5.33 -50.93 21.42
N ARG A 184 5.98 -50.36 22.39
CA ARG A 184 6.45 -50.96 23.65
C ARG A 184 7.23 -49.91 24.45
#